data_ef97a11f1c771e375a80e307f372e3e5
#
_entry.id   ef97a11f1c771e375a80e307f372e3e5
#
_cell.length_a   1.000
_cell.length_b   1.000
_cell.length_c   1.000
_cell.angle_alpha   90.00
_cell.angle_beta   90.00
_cell.angle_gamma   90.00
#
_symmetry.space_group_name_H-M   'P 1'
#
loop_
_entity.id
_entity.type
_entity.pdbx_description
1 polymer ?
#
loop_
_entity_poly.entity_id
_entity_poly.type
_entity_poly.pdbx_seq_one_letter_code
_entity_poly.pdbx_strand_id
1 'polypeptide(L)'
;MCQKKQINHFFFNNNNNNNNYIENQKKNSTKLKDYYKNITNMMDFLKHQKNTNFLKNFELLHYINSGSSGIVYEGFHRANPQKSICFKFLLNNSPKENKEKNINNYQNIKEIYIQNKLKHKNIIEYYDFFDLNNLGCIIMEYAKFGDLEYFQRILNKKRYFSETLLVYIAKQVLDGLYYLHKSKIVHMDIKPQNILIDDKLMIKLTDFSNSFILSEVPHNKKIFLPLCGTYLYMSPEILSQSSIDFEDFNKIDLFSFGIVLYNLAYEQFPYDLNYSYKNNCDLMYKKIQKEELKIPKIRNYSDTFINFLSGLLEKDIKKRTNIFEALENPWIKGAELLFEEKEKIYDLEIFLINMITDNIRSFNEYLKINIVEK
;
A
#
# COMPACT_ATOMS: atom_id res chain seq x y z
N MET A 1 -21.45 3.83 23.92
CA MET A 1 -22.15 2.58 23.55
C MET A 1 -22.56 2.50 22.08
N CYS A 2 -22.78 3.62 21.41
CA CYS A 2 -23.23 3.65 20.00
C CYS A 2 -22.19 3.19 18.96
N GLN A 3 -20.89 3.42 19.19
CA GLN A 3 -19.83 3.04 18.24
C GLN A 3 -19.52 1.54 18.17
N LYS A 4 -19.88 0.74 19.18
CA LYS A 4 -19.68 -0.72 19.16
C LYS A 4 -20.58 -1.49 18.19
N LYS A 5 -21.73 -0.93 17.78
CA LYS A 5 -22.69 -1.61 16.89
C LYS A 5 -22.44 -1.41 15.40
N GLN A 6 -21.75 -0.35 15.00
CA GLN A 6 -21.56 -0.01 13.58
C GLN A 6 -20.48 -0.86 12.86
N ILE A 7 -19.53 -1.45 13.60
CA ILE A 7 -18.43 -2.21 13.01
C ILE A 7 -18.82 -3.68 12.72
N ASN A 8 -19.81 -4.23 13.42
CA ASN A 8 -20.22 -5.62 13.24
C ASN A 8 -20.97 -5.91 11.92
N HIS A 9 -21.47 -4.89 11.21
CA HIS A 9 -22.28 -5.12 9.99
C HIS A 9 -21.47 -5.18 8.69
N PHE A 10 -20.19 -4.83 8.72
CA PHE A 10 -19.34 -4.78 7.52
C PHE A 10 -18.78 -6.15 7.08
N PHE A 11 -18.89 -7.20 7.93
CA PHE A 11 -18.22 -8.50 7.72
C PHE A 11 -19.14 -9.70 7.49
N PHE A 12 -20.46 -9.54 7.44
CA PHE A 12 -21.37 -10.69 7.38
C PHE A 12 -22.25 -10.69 6.13
N ASN A 13 -21.70 -11.00 4.95
CA ASN A 13 -22.47 -11.68 3.89
C ASN A 13 -21.51 -12.28 2.85
N ASN A 14 -21.29 -13.58 2.97
CA ASN A 14 -21.29 -14.57 1.89
C ASN A 14 -20.99 -15.98 2.43
N ASN A 15 -21.97 -16.86 2.27
CA ASN A 15 -21.95 -18.24 2.72
C ASN A 15 -21.28 -19.20 1.71
N ASN A 16 -20.46 -20.12 2.17
CA ASN A 16 -20.59 -21.61 2.12
C ASN A 16 -19.21 -22.28 2.20
N ASN A 17 -18.90 -22.82 3.39
CA ASN A 17 -18.18 -24.09 3.65
C ASN A 17 -17.84 -24.22 5.15
N ASN A 18 -18.55 -25.10 5.83
CA ASN A 18 -18.80 -25.01 7.28
C ASN A 18 -17.71 -25.45 8.26
N ASN A 19 -16.57 -26.01 7.94
CA ASN A 19 -15.60 -26.41 8.97
C ASN A 19 -14.34 -25.55 9.03
N ASN A 20 -13.85 -25.01 7.92
CA ASN A 20 -12.78 -23.99 7.92
C ASN A 20 -13.27 -22.59 8.37
N TYR A 21 -14.60 -22.38 8.34
CA TYR A 21 -15.23 -21.13 8.71
C TYR A 21 -15.20 -20.88 10.22
N ILE A 22 -15.39 -21.93 11.05
CA ILE A 22 -15.41 -21.81 12.51
C ILE A 22 -14.02 -21.57 13.09
N GLU A 23 -12.96 -22.16 12.54
CA GLU A 23 -11.58 -21.87 12.97
C GLU A 23 -11.11 -20.47 12.55
N ASN A 24 -11.50 -20.03 11.33
CA ASN A 24 -11.23 -18.65 10.88
C ASN A 24 -12.03 -17.61 11.67
N GLN A 25 -13.25 -17.92 12.10
CA GLN A 25 -14.03 -17.05 12.99
C GLN A 25 -13.39 -16.93 14.38
N LYS A 26 -12.87 -18.00 14.95
CA LYS A 26 -12.15 -17.95 16.25
C LYS A 26 -10.86 -17.14 16.13
N LYS A 27 -10.07 -17.34 15.07
CA LYS A 27 -8.85 -16.53 14.81
C LYS A 27 -9.17 -15.07 14.54
N ASN A 28 -10.25 -14.78 13.80
CA ASN A 28 -10.70 -13.41 13.56
C ASN A 28 -11.30 -12.76 14.81
N SER A 29 -12.00 -13.48 15.66
CA SER A 29 -12.53 -12.96 16.94
C SER A 29 -11.41 -12.64 17.94
N THR A 30 -10.33 -13.41 17.94
CA THR A 30 -9.15 -13.13 18.78
C THR A 30 -8.41 -11.90 18.25
N LYS A 31 -8.17 -11.81 16.93
CA LYS A 31 -7.58 -10.62 16.31
C LYS A 31 -8.42 -9.36 16.50
N LEU A 32 -9.75 -9.46 16.43
CA LEU A 32 -10.66 -8.34 16.73
C LEU A 32 -10.58 -7.93 18.22
N LYS A 33 -10.52 -8.88 19.15
CA LYS A 33 -10.38 -8.58 20.57
C LYS A 33 -9.04 -7.90 20.87
N ASP A 34 -7.95 -8.39 20.30
CA ASP A 34 -6.62 -7.78 20.43
C ASP A 34 -6.57 -6.40 19.77
N TYR A 35 -7.22 -6.24 18.63
CA TYR A 35 -7.40 -4.96 17.95
C TYR A 35 -8.13 -3.93 18.83
N TYR A 36 -9.32 -4.28 19.39
CA TYR A 36 -10.06 -3.38 20.28
C TYR A 36 -9.30 -3.09 21.58
N LYS A 37 -8.58 -4.07 22.12
CA LYS A 37 -7.72 -3.89 23.28
C LYS A 37 -6.59 -2.90 22.99
N ASN A 38 -5.95 -3.00 21.83
CA ASN A 38 -4.88 -2.08 21.41
C ASN A 38 -5.41 -0.67 21.19
N ILE A 39 -6.57 -0.50 20.54
CA ILE A 39 -7.21 0.81 20.37
C ILE A 39 -7.60 1.40 21.72
N THR A 40 -8.23 0.63 22.60
CA THR A 40 -8.62 1.09 23.93
C THR A 40 -7.39 1.49 24.74
N ASN A 41 -6.35 0.66 24.75
CA ASN A 41 -5.09 0.95 25.44
C ASN A 41 -4.41 2.22 24.90
N MET A 42 -4.42 2.43 23.57
CA MET A 42 -3.86 3.61 22.95
C MET A 42 -4.67 4.86 23.28
N MET A 43 -6.01 4.79 23.20
CA MET A 43 -6.87 5.92 23.57
C MET A 43 -6.75 6.26 25.06
N ASP A 44 -6.66 5.25 25.93
CA ASP A 44 -6.43 5.46 27.36
C ASP A 44 -5.03 6.02 27.62
N PHE A 45 -4.00 5.52 26.92
CA PHE A 45 -2.65 6.06 26.96
C PHE A 45 -2.63 7.54 26.56
N LEU A 46 -3.26 7.91 25.44
CA LEU A 46 -3.35 9.29 24.97
C LEU A 46 -4.11 10.20 25.97
N LYS A 47 -5.17 9.69 26.63
CA LYS A 47 -5.87 10.42 27.69
C LYS A 47 -4.98 10.68 28.93
N HIS A 48 -4.13 9.74 29.28
CA HIS A 48 -3.20 9.89 30.43
C HIS A 48 -2.02 10.82 30.11
N GLN A 49 -1.71 11.05 28.84
CA GLN A 49 -0.65 11.96 28.35
C GLN A 49 -1.09 13.43 28.28
N LYS A 50 -2.05 13.87 29.11
CA LYS A 50 -2.64 15.24 29.11
C LYS A 50 -1.62 16.40 29.11
N ASN A 51 -0.35 16.13 29.39
CA ASN A 51 0.71 17.14 29.46
C ASN A 51 1.70 17.11 28.28
N THR A 52 1.50 16.28 27.25
CA THR A 52 2.40 16.26 26.08
C THR A 52 2.08 17.39 25.13
N ASN A 53 3.12 17.98 24.50
CA ASN A 53 2.96 18.95 23.42
C ASN A 53 2.14 18.37 22.25
N PHE A 54 2.15 17.05 22.08
CA PHE A 54 1.35 16.35 21.06
C PHE A 54 -0.14 16.68 21.21
N LEU A 55 -0.77 16.35 22.36
CA LEU A 55 -2.20 16.57 22.56
C LEU A 55 -2.61 18.05 22.63
N LYS A 56 -1.65 18.96 22.92
CA LYS A 56 -1.90 20.41 22.87
C LYS A 56 -2.00 20.89 21.41
N ASN A 57 -1.23 20.31 20.52
CA ASN A 57 -1.07 20.78 19.15
C ASN A 57 -1.93 20.02 18.15
N PHE A 58 -2.30 18.79 18.43
CA PHE A 58 -2.99 17.92 17.48
C PHE A 58 -4.32 17.40 18.01
N GLU A 59 -5.22 17.09 17.09
CA GLU A 59 -6.49 16.43 17.34
C GLU A 59 -6.66 15.25 16.38
N LEU A 60 -6.98 14.07 16.95
CA LEU A 60 -7.31 12.88 16.18
C LEU A 60 -8.81 12.85 15.89
N LEU A 61 -9.19 12.60 14.63
CA LEU A 61 -10.57 12.54 14.17
C LEU A 61 -11.05 11.11 13.97
N HIS A 62 -10.56 10.45 12.93
CA HIS A 62 -11.08 9.19 12.47
C HIS A 62 -9.97 8.13 12.38
N TYR A 63 -10.32 6.91 12.81
CA TYR A 63 -9.52 5.73 12.50
C TYR A 63 -9.58 5.46 10.99
N ILE A 64 -8.41 5.25 10.37
CA ILE A 64 -8.30 4.93 8.95
C ILE A 64 -8.08 3.43 8.77
N ASN A 65 -6.99 2.89 9.35
CA ASN A 65 -6.58 1.51 9.12
C ASN A 65 -5.62 1.02 10.22
N SER A 66 -5.39 -0.31 10.26
CA SER A 66 -4.33 -0.93 11.06
C SER A 66 -3.69 -2.08 10.31
N GLY A 67 -2.38 -2.23 10.46
CA GLY A 67 -1.60 -3.29 9.84
C GLY A 67 -0.47 -3.77 10.76
N SER A 68 0.45 -4.54 10.19
CA SER A 68 1.64 -5.02 10.93
C SER A 68 2.58 -3.89 11.33
N SER A 69 2.57 -2.78 10.59
CA SER A 69 3.46 -1.63 10.81
C SER A 69 2.89 -0.58 11.77
N GLY A 70 1.57 -0.60 12.07
CA GLY A 70 1.00 0.39 12.96
C GLY A 70 -0.51 0.58 12.83
N ILE A 71 -1.01 1.58 13.57
CA ILE A 71 -2.40 2.02 13.55
C ILE A 71 -2.44 3.44 13.01
N VAL A 72 -3.33 3.70 12.04
CA VAL A 72 -3.37 4.96 11.30
C VAL A 72 -4.66 5.72 11.60
N TYR A 73 -4.51 7.02 11.88
CA TYR A 73 -5.61 7.94 12.14
C TYR A 73 -5.52 9.17 11.23
N GLU A 74 -6.68 9.71 10.88
CA GLU A 74 -6.83 11.09 10.40
C GLU A 74 -6.93 12.04 11.60
N GLY A 75 -6.42 13.25 11.44
CA GLY A 75 -6.59 14.35 12.38
C GLY A 75 -6.06 15.64 11.79
N PHE A 76 -5.80 16.62 12.64
CA PHE A 76 -5.29 17.93 12.23
C PHE A 76 -4.41 18.57 13.30
N HIS A 77 -3.61 19.54 12.88
CA HIS A 77 -2.93 20.45 13.80
C HIS A 77 -3.90 21.56 14.22
N ARG A 78 -4.08 21.82 15.53
CA ARG A 78 -5.06 22.78 16.07
C ARG A 78 -4.89 24.21 15.56
N ALA A 79 -3.65 24.61 15.19
CA ALA A 79 -3.38 25.89 14.55
C ALA A 79 -3.81 25.92 13.06
N ASN A 80 -4.07 24.77 12.43
CA ASN A 80 -4.56 24.68 11.06
C ASN A 80 -5.59 23.56 10.90
N PRO A 81 -6.79 23.71 11.44
CA PRO A 81 -7.80 22.67 11.47
C PRO A 81 -8.41 22.34 10.09
N GLN A 82 -8.14 23.17 9.08
CA GLN A 82 -8.63 22.95 7.71
C GLN A 82 -7.76 21.93 6.94
N LYS A 83 -6.54 21.64 7.42
CA LYS A 83 -5.63 20.71 6.78
C LYS A 83 -5.62 19.39 7.53
N SER A 84 -6.21 18.34 6.94
CA SER A 84 -6.09 16.98 7.46
C SER A 84 -4.65 16.49 7.34
N ILE A 85 -4.20 15.77 8.35
CA ILE A 85 -2.91 15.09 8.43
C ILE A 85 -3.11 13.66 8.91
N CYS A 86 -2.14 12.80 8.64
CA CYS A 86 -2.16 11.39 8.98
C CYS A 86 -1.22 11.11 10.16
N PHE A 87 -1.69 10.32 11.11
CA PHE A 87 -0.95 9.87 12.30
C PHE A 87 -0.77 8.36 12.24
N LYS A 88 0.45 7.86 12.07
CA LYS A 88 0.78 6.44 12.13
C LYS A 88 1.43 6.13 13.48
N PHE A 89 0.69 5.46 14.36
CA PHE A 89 1.20 4.95 15.62
C PHE A 89 1.88 3.61 15.42
N LEU A 90 3.17 3.54 15.71
CA LEU A 90 4.00 2.36 15.49
C LEU A 90 3.75 1.34 16.59
N LEU A 91 3.37 0.11 16.23
CA LEU A 91 3.14 -0.94 17.19
C LEU A 91 4.48 -1.52 17.68
N ASN A 92 4.75 -1.38 18.98
CA ASN A 92 5.83 -2.10 19.63
C ASN A 92 5.33 -3.53 19.94
N ASN A 93 5.54 -4.47 19.04
CA ASN A 93 5.15 -5.86 19.20
C ASN A 93 6.11 -6.60 20.15
N SER A 94 6.20 -6.22 21.42
CA SER A 94 6.86 -7.11 22.38
C SER A 94 6.50 -6.87 23.84
N PRO A 95 5.79 -7.82 24.50
CA PRO A 95 5.83 -8.02 25.94
C PRO A 95 6.90 -9.05 26.36
N LYS A 96 7.72 -9.60 25.45
CA LYS A 96 8.71 -10.66 25.78
C LYS A 96 10.15 -10.20 25.55
N GLU A 97 10.89 -10.35 26.61
CA GLU A 97 12.31 -10.17 26.90
C GLU A 97 13.34 -10.04 25.75
N ASN A 98 13.99 -8.90 25.77
CA ASN A 98 15.40 -8.58 25.46
C ASN A 98 16.02 -8.72 24.05
N LYS A 99 15.57 -9.55 23.09
CA LYS A 99 16.18 -9.59 21.74
C LYS A 99 15.28 -9.03 20.65
N GLU A 100 13.98 -9.23 20.73
CA GLU A 100 13.02 -8.74 19.74
C GLU A 100 12.72 -7.21 19.85
N LYS A 101 12.89 -6.63 21.05
CA LYS A 101 12.78 -5.17 21.26
C LYS A 101 13.75 -4.37 20.39
N ASN A 102 14.97 -4.87 20.21
CA ASN A 102 15.99 -4.20 19.41
C ASN A 102 15.67 -4.22 17.90
N ILE A 103 15.05 -5.30 17.42
CA ILE A 103 14.72 -5.43 15.97
C ILE A 103 13.56 -4.50 15.59
N ASN A 104 12.49 -4.46 16.41
CA ASN A 104 11.34 -3.59 16.13
C ASN A 104 11.69 -2.10 16.25
N ASN A 105 12.51 -1.74 17.25
CA ASN A 105 13.04 -0.38 17.34
C ASN A 105 13.89 -0.01 16.13
N TYR A 106 14.70 -0.95 15.61
CA TYR A 106 15.52 -0.70 14.43
C TYR A 106 14.66 -0.48 13.16
N GLN A 107 13.60 -1.28 12.97
CA GLN A 107 12.70 -1.10 11.83
C GLN A 107 11.95 0.24 11.89
N ASN A 108 11.46 0.62 13.05
CA ASN A 108 10.80 1.91 13.26
C ASN A 108 11.75 3.09 13.01
N ILE A 109 12.98 3.02 13.52
CA ILE A 109 14.02 4.03 13.30
C ILE A 109 14.38 4.12 11.81
N LYS A 110 14.50 2.97 11.13
CA LYS A 110 14.78 2.89 9.70
C LYS A 110 13.66 3.53 8.87
N GLU A 111 12.40 3.25 9.18
CA GLU A 111 11.25 3.85 8.48
C GLU A 111 11.25 5.37 8.62
N ILE A 112 11.41 5.90 9.84
CA ILE A 112 11.49 7.32 10.11
C ILE A 112 12.67 7.96 9.36
N TYR A 113 13.84 7.32 9.41
CA TYR A 113 15.03 7.80 8.72
C TYR A 113 14.86 7.89 7.21
N ILE A 114 14.22 6.86 6.61
CA ILE A 114 13.93 6.84 5.16
C ILE A 114 12.95 7.97 4.84
N GLN A 115 11.80 8.02 5.50
CA GLN A 115 10.74 9.00 5.21
C GLN A 115 11.22 10.45 5.36
N ASN A 116 12.01 10.74 6.40
CA ASN A 116 12.52 12.10 6.63
C ASN A 116 13.48 12.59 5.52
N LYS A 117 14.10 11.67 4.77
CA LYS A 117 15.00 12.00 3.65
C LYS A 117 14.29 12.12 2.30
N LEU A 118 13.10 11.55 2.17
CA LEU A 118 12.39 11.50 0.92
C LEU A 118 11.50 12.74 0.74
N LYS A 119 11.69 13.42 -0.41
CA LYS A 119 10.84 14.54 -0.80
C LYS A 119 10.55 14.45 -2.29
N HIS A 120 9.38 13.95 -2.64
CA HIS A 120 8.96 13.77 -4.03
C HIS A 120 7.44 13.82 -4.17
N LYS A 121 6.93 14.37 -5.29
CA LYS A 121 5.48 14.52 -5.54
C LYS A 121 4.68 13.20 -5.44
N ASN A 122 5.32 12.07 -5.75
CA ASN A 122 4.70 10.74 -5.73
C ASN A 122 5.13 9.89 -4.51
N ILE A 123 5.55 10.53 -3.44
CA ILE A 123 5.84 9.90 -2.14
C ILE A 123 5.10 10.67 -1.06
N ILE A 124 4.50 9.97 -0.11
CA ILE A 124 3.84 10.58 1.05
C ILE A 124 4.85 11.45 1.80
N GLU A 125 4.51 12.72 2.00
CA GLU A 125 5.36 13.67 2.69
C GLU A 125 5.38 13.40 4.19
N TYR A 126 6.58 13.29 4.75
CA TYR A 126 6.81 13.20 6.19
C TYR A 126 6.82 14.60 6.78
N TYR A 127 6.14 14.80 7.91
CA TYR A 127 6.08 16.07 8.62
C TYR A 127 6.89 16.03 9.91
N ASP A 128 6.63 15.03 10.79
CA ASP A 128 7.28 14.97 12.10
C ASP A 128 7.20 13.58 12.72
N PHE A 129 7.90 13.38 13.83
CA PHE A 129 7.86 12.19 14.66
C PHE A 129 7.78 12.55 16.14
N PHE A 130 6.93 11.88 16.87
CA PHE A 130 6.80 11.99 18.31
C PHE A 130 7.02 10.65 18.99
N ASP A 131 7.86 10.63 20.00
CA ASP A 131 7.95 9.52 20.95
C ASP A 131 7.03 9.83 22.14
N LEU A 132 5.96 9.07 22.24
CA LEU A 132 4.94 9.20 23.28
C LEU A 132 5.16 8.09 24.34
N ASN A 133 6.29 8.15 25.08
CA ASN A 133 6.65 7.17 26.09
C ASN A 133 6.70 5.72 25.56
N ASN A 134 7.55 5.47 24.57
CA ASN A 134 7.72 4.22 23.84
C ASN A 134 6.61 3.89 22.82
N LEU A 135 5.66 4.77 22.57
CA LEU A 135 4.77 4.71 21.42
C LEU A 135 5.20 5.74 20.39
N GLY A 136 5.87 5.30 19.32
CA GLY A 136 6.26 6.18 18.23
C GLY A 136 5.02 6.60 17.43
N CYS A 137 4.96 7.89 17.04
CA CYS A 137 3.93 8.44 16.18
C CYS A 137 4.58 9.20 15.02
N ILE A 138 4.41 8.72 13.80
CA ILE A 138 4.80 9.42 12.58
C ILE A 138 3.65 10.30 12.14
N ILE A 139 3.94 11.58 11.86
CA ILE A 139 2.99 12.54 11.28
C ILE A 139 3.36 12.74 9.81
N MET A 140 2.38 12.58 8.92
CA MET A 140 2.60 12.64 7.48
C MET A 140 1.40 13.21 6.74
N GLU A 141 1.56 13.41 5.45
CA GLU A 141 0.53 13.81 4.51
C GLU A 141 -0.67 12.87 4.57
N TYR A 142 -1.87 13.43 4.52
CA TYR A 142 -3.12 12.67 4.44
C TYR A 142 -3.56 12.51 2.99
N ALA A 143 -3.64 11.28 2.51
CA ALA A 143 -4.15 10.94 1.19
C ALA A 143 -5.66 10.71 1.27
N LYS A 144 -6.43 11.72 0.90
CA LYS A 144 -7.88 11.83 1.12
C LYS A 144 -8.69 10.69 0.50
N PHE A 145 -8.26 10.17 -0.66
CA PHE A 145 -9.02 9.17 -1.39
C PHE A 145 -8.59 7.72 -1.09
N GLY A 146 -7.69 7.54 -0.12
CA GLY A 146 -7.26 6.22 0.35
C GLY A 146 -6.31 5.51 -0.59
N ASP A 147 -6.32 4.18 -0.55
CA ASP A 147 -5.39 3.33 -1.30
C ASP A 147 -6.03 2.74 -2.58
N LEU A 148 -5.18 2.23 -3.49
CA LEU A 148 -5.63 1.63 -4.75
C LEU A 148 -6.49 0.38 -4.55
N GLU A 149 -6.36 -0.36 -3.44
CA GLU A 149 -7.24 -1.50 -3.17
C GLU A 149 -8.68 -1.03 -2.89
N TYR A 150 -8.83 0.02 -2.08
CA TYR A 150 -10.12 0.64 -1.84
C TYR A 150 -10.72 1.18 -3.14
N PHE A 151 -9.90 1.86 -3.94
CA PHE A 151 -10.29 2.42 -5.22
C PHE A 151 -10.71 1.33 -6.22
N GLN A 152 -9.97 0.22 -6.31
CA GLN A 152 -10.32 -0.94 -7.13
C GLN A 152 -11.66 -1.54 -6.70
N ARG A 153 -11.91 -1.70 -5.40
CA ARG A 153 -13.20 -2.22 -4.89
C ARG A 153 -14.39 -1.33 -5.27
N ILE A 154 -14.19 -0.03 -5.32
CA ILE A 154 -15.23 0.91 -5.77
C ILE A 154 -15.48 0.75 -7.26
N LEU A 155 -14.43 0.69 -8.08
CA LEU A 155 -14.52 0.54 -9.52
C LEU A 155 -15.18 -0.77 -9.93
N ASN A 156 -14.74 -1.89 -9.38
CA ASN A 156 -15.21 -3.23 -9.74
C ASN A 156 -16.73 -3.41 -9.58
N LYS A 157 -17.37 -2.61 -8.74
CA LYS A 157 -18.84 -2.60 -8.63
C LYS A 157 -19.54 -1.98 -9.85
N LYS A 158 -18.86 -1.14 -10.63
CA LYS A 158 -19.48 -0.34 -11.69
C LYS A 158 -18.73 -0.37 -13.03
N ARG A 159 -17.40 -0.45 -13.04
CA ARG A 159 -16.54 -0.33 -14.25
C ARG A 159 -15.16 -0.95 -14.00
N TYR A 160 -14.42 -1.17 -15.09
CA TYR A 160 -13.05 -1.64 -15.09
C TYR A 160 -12.05 -0.49 -15.25
N PHE A 161 -10.79 -0.72 -14.86
CA PHE A 161 -9.72 0.23 -15.14
C PHE A 161 -9.55 0.39 -16.66
N SER A 162 -9.74 1.60 -17.16
CA SER A 162 -9.38 1.93 -18.56
C SER A 162 -7.86 1.93 -18.69
N GLU A 163 -7.38 1.72 -19.92
CA GLU A 163 -5.93 1.80 -20.18
C GLU A 163 -5.37 3.19 -19.87
N THR A 164 -6.15 4.24 -20.12
CA THR A 164 -5.81 5.63 -19.75
C THR A 164 -5.59 5.77 -18.22
N LEU A 165 -6.46 5.16 -17.41
CA LEU A 165 -6.29 5.20 -15.97
C LEU A 165 -5.10 4.36 -15.50
N LEU A 166 -4.87 3.19 -16.12
CA LEU A 166 -3.72 2.35 -15.81
C LEU A 166 -2.40 3.07 -16.11
N VAL A 167 -2.29 3.76 -17.26
CA VAL A 167 -1.07 4.49 -17.62
C VAL A 167 -0.87 5.73 -16.76
N TYR A 168 -1.94 6.41 -16.35
CA TYR A 168 -1.89 7.52 -15.40
C TYR A 168 -1.30 7.09 -14.05
N ILE A 169 -1.77 5.97 -13.51
CA ILE A 169 -1.26 5.39 -12.27
C ILE A 169 0.20 4.94 -12.48
N ALA A 170 0.47 4.22 -13.58
CA ALA A 170 1.77 3.63 -13.85
C ALA A 170 2.88 4.68 -13.94
N LYS A 171 2.66 5.77 -14.69
CA LYS A 171 3.64 6.85 -14.83
C LYS A 171 4.04 7.42 -13.46
N GLN A 172 3.08 7.68 -12.60
CA GLN A 172 3.34 8.28 -11.30
C GLN A 172 4.00 7.32 -10.31
N VAL A 173 3.61 6.03 -10.32
CA VAL A 173 4.29 5.00 -9.52
C VAL A 173 5.74 4.86 -9.98
N LEU A 174 6.00 4.81 -11.28
CA LEU A 174 7.36 4.74 -11.83
C LEU A 174 8.19 5.98 -11.49
N ASP A 175 7.63 7.18 -11.51
CA ASP A 175 8.32 8.40 -11.09
C ASP A 175 8.74 8.32 -9.61
N GLY A 176 7.84 7.83 -8.75
CA GLY A 176 8.14 7.59 -7.33
C GLY A 176 9.22 6.53 -7.13
N LEU A 177 9.11 5.38 -7.81
CA LEU A 177 10.10 4.31 -7.76
C LEU A 177 11.46 4.75 -8.31
N TYR A 178 11.50 5.50 -9.40
CA TYR A 178 12.72 6.07 -9.93
C TYR A 178 13.45 6.93 -8.88
N TYR A 179 12.71 7.81 -8.20
CA TYR A 179 13.26 8.64 -7.15
C TYR A 179 13.83 7.80 -5.99
N LEU A 180 13.11 6.77 -5.53
CA LEU A 180 13.59 5.84 -4.50
C LEU A 180 14.86 5.13 -4.94
N HIS A 181 14.86 4.55 -6.13
CA HIS A 181 15.99 3.79 -6.66
C HIS A 181 17.22 4.66 -6.90
N LYS A 182 17.03 5.92 -7.36
CA LYS A 182 18.11 6.91 -7.44
C LYS A 182 18.70 7.20 -6.05
N SER A 183 17.87 7.20 -5.01
CA SER A 183 18.28 7.35 -3.61
C SER A 183 18.85 6.07 -3.00
N LYS A 184 19.02 4.99 -3.80
CA LYS A 184 19.50 3.67 -3.36
C LYS A 184 18.60 3.03 -2.31
N ILE A 185 17.30 3.21 -2.44
CA ILE A 185 16.27 2.61 -1.58
C ILE A 185 15.41 1.68 -2.44
N VAL A 186 15.19 0.45 -1.97
CA VAL A 186 14.21 -0.49 -2.51
C VAL A 186 13.01 -0.51 -1.58
N HIS A 187 11.81 -0.41 -2.12
CA HIS A 187 10.58 -0.34 -1.32
C HIS A 187 10.22 -1.68 -0.66
N MET A 188 10.37 -2.78 -1.38
CA MET A 188 10.16 -4.18 -0.94
C MET A 188 8.71 -4.58 -0.61
N ASP A 189 7.74 -3.67 -0.65
CA ASP A 189 6.33 -3.98 -0.38
C ASP A 189 5.37 -3.15 -1.26
N ILE A 190 5.65 -3.13 -2.58
CA ILE A 190 4.76 -2.49 -3.55
C ILE A 190 3.50 -3.34 -3.72
N LYS A 191 2.37 -2.78 -3.33
CA LYS A 191 1.03 -3.38 -3.40
C LYS A 191 -0.05 -2.29 -3.42
N PRO A 192 -1.30 -2.59 -3.80
CA PRO A 192 -2.35 -1.58 -3.88
C PRO A 192 -2.58 -0.79 -2.59
N GLN A 193 -2.42 -1.43 -1.41
CA GLN A 193 -2.59 -0.79 -0.10
C GLN A 193 -1.50 0.26 0.22
N ASN A 194 -0.34 0.18 -0.44
CA ASN A 194 0.79 1.09 -0.26
C ASN A 194 0.91 2.13 -1.39
N ILE A 195 -0.10 2.23 -2.23
CA ILE A 195 -0.22 3.22 -3.31
C ILE A 195 -1.48 4.03 -3.04
N LEU A 196 -1.31 5.25 -2.56
CA LEU A 196 -2.40 6.13 -2.12
C LEU A 196 -2.76 7.15 -3.19
N ILE A 197 -3.94 7.76 -3.05
CA ILE A 197 -4.45 8.84 -3.90
C ILE A 197 -4.75 10.05 -3.01
N ASP A 198 -4.09 11.18 -3.27
CA ASP A 198 -4.31 12.41 -2.52
C ASP A 198 -5.55 13.18 -3.01
N ASP A 199 -5.81 14.36 -2.41
CA ASP A 199 -6.95 15.22 -2.76
C ASP A 199 -6.83 15.91 -4.13
N LYS A 200 -5.64 15.85 -4.76
CA LYS A 200 -5.37 16.32 -6.12
C LYS A 200 -5.28 15.18 -7.13
N LEU A 201 -5.72 13.98 -6.73
CA LEU A 201 -5.65 12.75 -7.53
C LEU A 201 -4.22 12.29 -7.84
N MET A 202 -3.21 12.83 -7.14
CA MET A 202 -1.84 12.38 -7.29
C MET A 202 -1.63 11.04 -6.61
N ILE A 203 -0.86 10.19 -7.27
CA ILE A 203 -0.46 8.89 -6.71
C ILE A 203 0.72 9.06 -5.77
N LYS A 204 0.64 8.46 -4.58
CA LYS A 204 1.62 8.59 -3.51
C LYS A 204 2.05 7.22 -2.99
N LEU A 205 3.34 6.90 -3.05
CA LEU A 205 3.90 5.71 -2.39
C LEU A 205 4.03 5.94 -0.89
N THR A 206 3.70 4.92 -0.09
CA THR A 206 3.74 4.97 1.38
C THR A 206 4.21 3.65 1.99
N ASP A 207 4.44 3.64 3.29
CA ASP A 207 4.85 2.49 4.13
C ASP A 207 6.23 1.93 3.78
N PHE A 208 7.27 2.59 4.29
CA PHE A 208 8.67 2.20 4.10
C PHE A 208 9.21 1.25 5.18
N SER A 209 8.33 0.61 5.96
CA SER A 209 8.71 -0.30 7.05
C SER A 209 9.54 -1.49 6.57
N ASN A 210 9.25 -2.00 5.36
CA ASN A 210 9.97 -3.11 4.72
C ASN A 210 11.13 -2.65 3.82
N SER A 211 11.30 -1.36 3.58
CA SER A 211 12.28 -0.84 2.62
C SER A 211 13.71 -1.19 2.99
N PHE A 212 14.56 -1.31 1.98
CA PHE A 212 15.97 -1.66 2.14
C PHE A 212 16.87 -0.55 1.59
N ILE A 213 17.90 -0.16 2.38
CA ILE A 213 18.85 0.89 2.02
C ILE A 213 20.12 0.25 1.47
N LEU A 214 20.42 0.49 0.20
CA LEU A 214 21.55 -0.10 -0.50
C LEU A 214 22.88 0.62 -0.26
N SER A 215 22.84 1.86 0.24
CA SER A 215 24.07 2.65 0.48
C SER A 215 25.03 2.01 1.50
N GLU A 216 24.53 1.06 2.27
CA GLU A 216 25.30 0.28 3.26
C GLU A 216 25.94 -0.98 2.64
N VAL A 217 25.67 -1.28 1.35
CA VAL A 217 26.18 -2.47 0.65
C VAL A 217 27.25 -2.07 -0.35
N PRO A 218 28.43 -2.72 -0.36
CA PRO A 218 29.46 -2.50 -1.37
C PRO A 218 28.97 -2.81 -2.79
N HIS A 219 29.19 -1.89 -3.75
CA HIS A 219 28.67 -1.96 -5.13
C HIS A 219 29.11 -3.18 -5.95
N ASN A 220 30.14 -3.90 -5.53
CA ASN A 220 30.70 -5.06 -6.26
C ASN A 220 30.28 -6.40 -5.65
N LYS A 221 29.33 -6.44 -4.76
CA LYS A 221 28.89 -7.67 -4.09
C LYS A 221 27.47 -8.04 -4.49
N LYS A 222 27.21 -9.33 -4.48
CA LYS A 222 25.86 -9.84 -4.52
C LYS A 222 25.10 -9.44 -3.25
N ILE A 223 23.83 -9.05 -3.42
CA ILE A 223 22.97 -8.60 -2.34
C ILE A 223 22.03 -9.74 -1.97
N PHE A 224 21.93 -10.02 -0.67
CA PHE A 224 20.87 -10.85 -0.12
C PHE A 224 19.85 -9.92 0.51
N LEU A 225 18.65 -9.86 -0.07
CA LEU A 225 17.56 -9.09 0.46
C LEU A 225 16.72 -9.94 1.43
N PRO A 226 16.21 -9.34 2.50
CA PRO A 226 15.40 -10.07 3.46
C PRO A 226 14.08 -10.53 2.83
N LEU A 227 13.57 -11.66 3.30
CA LEU A 227 12.22 -12.11 2.97
C LEU A 227 11.22 -11.25 3.75
N CYS A 228 10.77 -10.16 3.17
CA CYS A 228 9.81 -9.24 3.77
C CYS A 228 8.85 -8.70 2.70
N GLY A 229 7.72 -8.15 3.15
CA GLY A 229 6.65 -7.65 2.28
C GLY A 229 5.49 -8.62 2.16
N THR A 230 4.66 -8.43 1.15
CA THR A 230 3.41 -9.18 0.95
C THR A 230 3.60 -10.28 -0.10
N TYR A 231 3.53 -11.53 0.29
CA TYR A 231 3.87 -12.70 -0.52
C TYR A 231 3.34 -12.69 -1.95
N LEU A 232 2.06 -12.32 -2.17
CA LEU A 232 1.43 -12.32 -3.49
C LEU A 232 2.07 -11.33 -4.48
N TYR A 233 2.81 -10.35 -4.00
CA TYR A 233 3.48 -9.32 -4.80
C TYR A 233 4.99 -9.49 -4.87
N MET A 234 5.56 -10.46 -4.12
CA MET A 234 7.01 -10.69 -4.08
C MET A 234 7.54 -11.21 -5.41
N SER A 235 8.70 -10.72 -5.80
CA SER A 235 9.43 -11.21 -6.96
C SER A 235 10.05 -12.60 -6.72
N PRO A 236 10.31 -13.37 -7.80
CA PRO A 236 10.85 -14.73 -7.69
C PRO A 236 12.14 -14.82 -6.88
N GLU A 237 13.05 -13.85 -7.05
CA GLU A 237 14.33 -13.80 -6.34
C GLU A 237 14.18 -13.57 -4.83
N ILE A 238 13.16 -12.83 -4.40
CA ILE A 238 12.85 -12.67 -2.97
C ILE A 238 12.22 -13.93 -2.41
N LEU A 239 11.28 -14.55 -3.13
CA LEU A 239 10.64 -15.80 -2.70
C LEU A 239 11.65 -16.95 -2.58
N SER A 240 12.64 -17.03 -3.47
CA SER A 240 13.71 -18.04 -3.44
C SER A 240 14.88 -17.68 -2.53
N GLN A 241 14.87 -16.48 -1.93
CA GLN A 241 15.99 -15.94 -1.14
C GLN A 241 17.33 -16.00 -1.90
N SER A 242 17.29 -15.79 -3.22
CA SER A 242 18.47 -15.77 -4.06
C SER A 242 19.25 -14.47 -3.93
N SER A 243 20.56 -14.55 -4.06
CA SER A 243 21.37 -13.33 -4.18
C SER A 243 21.19 -12.70 -5.55
N ILE A 244 21.16 -11.38 -5.58
CA ILE A 244 21.06 -10.58 -6.80
C ILE A 244 22.30 -9.71 -7.00
N ASP A 245 22.55 -9.31 -8.23
CA ASP A 245 23.59 -8.33 -8.49
C ASP A 245 23.12 -6.93 -8.10
N PHE A 246 24.05 -6.09 -7.62
CA PHE A 246 23.74 -4.75 -7.15
C PHE A 246 22.96 -3.91 -8.19
N GLU A 247 23.24 -4.12 -9.47
CA GLU A 247 22.61 -3.36 -10.57
C GLU A 247 21.14 -3.72 -10.81
N ASP A 248 20.71 -4.89 -10.36
CA ASP A 248 19.36 -5.42 -10.60
C ASP A 248 18.36 -5.07 -9.47
N PHE A 249 18.79 -4.40 -8.41
CA PHE A 249 17.95 -4.16 -7.23
C PHE A 249 16.60 -3.46 -7.53
N ASN A 250 16.58 -2.56 -8.50
CA ASN A 250 15.36 -1.82 -8.85
C ASN A 250 14.29 -2.72 -9.49
N LYS A 251 14.69 -3.85 -10.10
CA LYS A 251 13.80 -4.78 -10.79
C LYS A 251 12.88 -5.57 -9.85
N ILE A 252 13.16 -5.56 -8.55
CA ILE A 252 12.33 -6.19 -7.51
C ILE A 252 11.01 -5.46 -7.36
N ASP A 253 11.06 -4.14 -7.13
CA ASP A 253 9.86 -3.31 -7.00
C ASP A 253 9.07 -3.28 -8.32
N LEU A 254 9.76 -3.36 -9.46
CA LEU A 254 9.12 -3.38 -10.78
C LEU A 254 8.33 -4.66 -11.02
N PHE A 255 8.81 -5.82 -10.57
CA PHE A 255 8.01 -7.06 -10.61
C PHE A 255 6.76 -6.94 -9.75
N SER A 256 6.92 -6.47 -8.51
CA SER A 256 5.79 -6.23 -7.59
C SER A 256 4.77 -5.27 -8.20
N PHE A 257 5.24 -4.21 -8.84
CA PHE A 257 4.38 -3.28 -9.57
C PHE A 257 3.70 -3.93 -10.79
N GLY A 258 4.38 -4.81 -11.51
CA GLY A 258 3.79 -5.64 -12.58
C GLY A 258 2.62 -6.48 -12.07
N ILE A 259 2.75 -7.11 -10.89
CA ILE A 259 1.64 -7.83 -10.23
C ILE A 259 0.47 -6.87 -9.90
N VAL A 260 0.75 -5.67 -9.39
CA VAL A 260 -0.27 -4.64 -9.12
C VAL A 260 -1.01 -4.28 -10.42
N LEU A 261 -0.31 -3.93 -11.49
CA LEU A 261 -0.92 -3.55 -12.78
C LEU A 261 -1.76 -4.69 -13.37
N TYR A 262 -1.25 -5.93 -13.31
CA TYR A 262 -2.00 -7.09 -13.77
C TYR A 262 -3.31 -7.25 -12.97
N ASN A 263 -3.24 -7.13 -11.65
CA ASN A 263 -4.42 -7.24 -10.79
C ASN A 263 -5.43 -6.11 -11.04
N LEU A 264 -4.97 -4.87 -11.23
CA LEU A 264 -5.84 -3.73 -11.59
C LEU A 264 -6.52 -3.95 -12.95
N ALA A 265 -5.77 -4.47 -13.95
CA ALA A 265 -6.26 -4.66 -15.30
C ALA A 265 -7.24 -5.85 -15.40
N TYR A 266 -6.98 -6.96 -14.71
CA TYR A 266 -7.67 -8.23 -14.93
C TYR A 266 -8.42 -8.76 -13.70
N GLU A 267 -8.33 -8.11 -12.53
CA GLU A 267 -8.97 -8.50 -11.26
C GLU A 267 -8.55 -9.88 -10.76
N GLN A 268 -7.40 -10.35 -11.18
CA GLN A 268 -6.81 -11.62 -10.81
C GLN A 268 -5.29 -11.49 -10.70
N PHE A 269 -4.64 -12.50 -10.13
CA PHE A 269 -3.18 -12.55 -10.07
C PHE A 269 -2.61 -13.29 -11.27
N PRO A 270 -1.43 -12.91 -11.79
CA PRO A 270 -0.71 -13.69 -12.78
C PRO A 270 -0.24 -15.02 -12.19
N TYR A 271 0.14 -15.98 -13.06
CA TYR A 271 0.66 -17.30 -12.67
C TYR A 271 -0.30 -18.11 -11.78
N ASP A 272 -1.62 -17.87 -11.92
CA ASP A 272 -2.66 -18.53 -11.13
C ASP A 272 -2.39 -18.50 -9.62
N LEU A 273 -1.79 -17.38 -9.16
CA LEU A 273 -1.57 -17.12 -7.75
C LEU A 273 -2.91 -16.81 -7.06
N ASN A 274 -3.09 -17.35 -5.86
CA ASN A 274 -4.25 -17.09 -5.05
C ASN A 274 -3.89 -17.08 -3.56
N TYR A 275 -4.85 -16.72 -2.72
CA TYR A 275 -4.62 -16.61 -1.28
C TYR A 275 -4.31 -17.94 -0.58
N SER A 276 -4.52 -19.12 -1.23
CA SER A 276 -4.16 -20.41 -0.65
C SER A 276 -2.66 -20.63 -0.53
N TYR A 277 -1.85 -19.92 -1.32
CA TYR A 277 -0.38 -19.93 -1.24
C TYR A 277 0.18 -18.95 -0.20
N LYS A 278 -0.68 -18.20 0.49
CA LYS A 278 -0.27 -17.22 1.49
C LYS A 278 0.63 -17.88 2.53
N ASN A 279 1.78 -17.27 2.77
CA ASN A 279 2.82 -17.73 3.70
C ASN A 279 3.59 -19.01 3.27
N ASN A 280 3.56 -19.39 2.00
CA ASN A 280 4.38 -20.47 1.47
C ASN A 280 5.21 -20.02 0.26
N CYS A 281 6.40 -19.45 0.54
CA CYS A 281 7.30 -18.90 -0.47
C CYS A 281 7.73 -19.95 -1.49
N ASP A 282 8.06 -21.18 -1.05
CA ASP A 282 8.53 -22.24 -1.93
C ASP A 282 7.47 -22.67 -2.94
N LEU A 283 6.22 -22.79 -2.49
CA LEU A 283 5.11 -23.11 -3.39
C LEU A 283 4.84 -21.97 -4.37
N MET A 284 4.86 -20.73 -3.92
CA MET A 284 4.69 -19.55 -4.79
C MET A 284 5.82 -19.45 -5.80
N TYR A 285 7.07 -19.60 -5.37
CA TYR A 285 8.22 -19.62 -6.27
C TYR A 285 8.09 -20.70 -7.34
N LYS A 286 7.81 -21.96 -6.92
CA LYS A 286 7.61 -23.09 -7.85
C LYS A 286 6.47 -22.83 -8.83
N LYS A 287 5.37 -22.23 -8.37
CA LYS A 287 4.22 -21.89 -9.20
C LYS A 287 4.59 -20.85 -10.25
N ILE A 288 5.24 -19.76 -9.87
CA ILE A 288 5.72 -18.73 -10.80
C ILE A 288 6.70 -19.34 -11.81
N GLN A 289 7.66 -20.16 -11.38
CA GLN A 289 8.64 -20.77 -12.29
C GLN A 289 8.01 -21.71 -13.31
N LYS A 290 7.04 -22.51 -12.89
CA LYS A 290 6.41 -23.55 -13.72
C LYS A 290 5.43 -22.98 -14.75
N GLU A 291 4.68 -21.94 -14.40
CA GLU A 291 3.59 -21.43 -15.23
C GLU A 291 4.05 -20.32 -16.17
N GLU A 292 3.52 -20.31 -17.37
CA GLU A 292 3.67 -19.20 -18.30
C GLU A 292 2.78 -18.03 -17.90
N LEU A 293 3.23 -16.80 -18.19
CA LEU A 293 2.42 -15.61 -18.01
C LEU A 293 1.26 -15.64 -19.02
N LYS A 294 0.04 -15.75 -18.52
CA LYS A 294 -1.17 -15.70 -19.34
C LYS A 294 -1.78 -14.31 -19.27
N ILE A 295 -1.86 -13.64 -20.41
CA ILE A 295 -2.58 -12.37 -20.53
C ILE A 295 -3.99 -12.65 -21.03
N PRO A 296 -5.05 -12.41 -20.23
CA PRO A 296 -6.42 -12.68 -20.65
C PRO A 296 -6.84 -11.77 -21.80
N LYS A 297 -7.44 -12.35 -22.85
CA LYS A 297 -8.00 -11.60 -24.00
C LYS A 297 -9.41 -11.03 -23.75
N ILE A 298 -9.78 -10.87 -22.48
CA ILE A 298 -11.12 -10.41 -22.09
C ILE A 298 -11.31 -8.89 -22.22
N ARG A 299 -10.24 -8.15 -22.48
CA ARG A 299 -10.22 -6.68 -22.60
C ARG A 299 -9.34 -6.28 -23.76
N ASN A 300 -9.75 -5.22 -24.47
CA ASN A 300 -9.02 -4.70 -25.62
C ASN A 300 -7.94 -3.71 -25.17
N TYR A 301 -7.03 -4.17 -24.31
CA TYR A 301 -5.82 -3.40 -24.00
C TYR A 301 -4.87 -3.44 -25.20
N SER A 302 -4.10 -2.36 -25.38
CA SER A 302 -3.14 -2.26 -26.48
C SER A 302 -1.98 -3.25 -26.36
N ASP A 303 -1.38 -3.60 -27.49
CA ASP A 303 -0.18 -4.44 -27.51
C ASP A 303 0.99 -3.77 -26.76
N THR A 304 1.04 -2.43 -26.75
CA THR A 304 2.06 -1.67 -26.01
C THR A 304 1.91 -1.85 -24.51
N PHE A 305 0.67 -1.85 -23.98
CA PHE A 305 0.42 -2.19 -22.57
C PHE A 305 0.79 -3.63 -22.26
N ILE A 306 0.39 -4.58 -23.11
CA ILE A 306 0.67 -6.02 -22.90
C ILE A 306 2.19 -6.27 -22.88
N ASN A 307 2.92 -5.66 -23.81
CA ASN A 307 4.38 -5.76 -23.88
C ASN A 307 5.06 -5.13 -22.65
N PHE A 308 4.58 -3.96 -22.20
CA PHE A 308 5.06 -3.32 -20.99
C PHE A 308 4.84 -4.20 -19.76
N LEU A 309 3.63 -4.70 -19.57
CA LEU A 309 3.27 -5.58 -18.46
C LEU A 309 4.11 -6.88 -18.45
N SER A 310 4.30 -7.49 -19.62
CA SER A 310 5.11 -8.70 -19.77
C SER A 310 6.58 -8.45 -19.41
N GLY A 311 7.13 -7.29 -19.77
CA GLY A 311 8.49 -6.89 -19.41
C GLY A 311 8.69 -6.72 -17.90
N LEU A 312 7.70 -6.18 -17.18
CA LEU A 312 7.74 -6.08 -15.71
C LEU A 312 7.64 -7.45 -15.04
N LEU A 313 6.82 -8.36 -15.59
CA LEU A 313 6.56 -9.69 -15.04
C LEU A 313 7.53 -10.77 -15.56
N GLU A 314 8.61 -10.37 -16.25
CA GLU A 314 9.68 -11.32 -16.63
C GLU A 314 10.29 -11.95 -15.39
N LYS A 315 10.38 -13.30 -15.40
CA LYS A 315 10.83 -14.09 -14.25
C LYS A 315 12.34 -14.02 -14.06
N ASP A 316 13.07 -13.99 -15.17
CA ASP A 316 14.50 -13.83 -15.14
C ASP A 316 14.87 -12.36 -14.87
N ILE A 317 15.38 -12.08 -13.68
CA ILE A 317 15.76 -10.73 -13.27
C ILE A 317 16.73 -10.05 -14.25
N LYS A 318 17.58 -10.84 -14.97
CA LYS A 318 18.52 -10.29 -15.96
C LYS A 318 17.81 -9.76 -17.20
N LYS A 319 16.70 -10.37 -17.59
CA LYS A 319 15.88 -9.99 -18.75
C LYS A 319 14.76 -9.01 -18.40
N ARG A 320 14.38 -8.94 -17.11
CA ARG A 320 13.32 -8.05 -16.64
C ARG A 320 13.67 -6.60 -16.92
N THR A 321 12.68 -5.87 -17.39
CA THR A 321 12.72 -4.41 -17.58
C THR A 321 13.25 -3.71 -16.33
N ASN A 322 14.23 -2.82 -16.49
CA ASN A 322 14.72 -1.95 -15.42
C ASN A 322 13.93 -0.62 -15.37
N ILE A 323 14.18 0.22 -14.36
CA ILE A 323 13.41 1.44 -14.15
C ILE A 323 13.57 2.46 -15.30
N PHE A 324 14.74 2.54 -15.93
CA PHE A 324 14.98 3.44 -17.05
C PHE A 324 14.23 2.95 -18.30
N GLU A 325 14.32 1.66 -18.62
CA GLU A 325 13.59 1.04 -19.73
C GLU A 325 12.08 1.18 -19.53
N ALA A 326 11.58 1.02 -18.29
CA ALA A 326 10.19 1.18 -17.96
C ALA A 326 9.69 2.61 -18.24
N LEU A 327 10.45 3.63 -17.85
CA LEU A 327 10.12 5.04 -18.10
C LEU A 327 10.18 5.42 -19.58
N GLU A 328 11.11 4.81 -20.33
CA GLU A 328 11.27 5.04 -21.78
C GLU A 328 10.33 4.18 -22.65
N ASN A 329 9.53 3.29 -22.03
CA ASN A 329 8.63 2.42 -22.77
C ASN A 329 7.58 3.23 -23.55
N PRO A 330 7.28 2.86 -24.82
CA PRO A 330 6.29 3.59 -25.65
C PRO A 330 4.92 3.75 -24.99
N TRP A 331 4.47 2.76 -24.19
CA TRP A 331 3.20 2.86 -23.49
C TRP A 331 3.21 3.97 -22.43
N ILE A 332 4.31 4.11 -21.67
CA ILE A 332 4.48 5.18 -20.67
C ILE A 332 4.71 6.54 -21.34
N LYS A 333 5.49 6.61 -22.43
CA LYS A 333 5.70 7.84 -23.21
C LYS A 333 4.40 8.35 -23.84
N GLY A 334 3.53 7.45 -24.29
CA GLY A 334 2.21 7.82 -24.77
C GLY A 334 1.35 8.54 -23.72
N ALA A 335 1.59 8.27 -22.43
CA ALA A 335 0.92 8.98 -21.35
C ALA A 335 1.39 10.44 -21.20
N GLU A 336 2.64 10.76 -21.52
CA GLU A 336 3.15 12.13 -21.45
C GLU A 336 2.31 13.07 -22.31
N LEU A 337 1.90 12.61 -23.51
CA LEU A 337 0.98 13.35 -24.37
C LEU A 337 -0.41 13.56 -23.73
N LEU A 338 -0.89 12.59 -22.91
CA LEU A 338 -2.14 12.75 -22.18
C LEU A 338 -2.01 13.79 -21.05
N PHE A 339 -0.84 13.89 -20.42
CA PHE A 339 -0.57 14.88 -19.37
C PHE A 339 -0.37 16.31 -19.92
N GLU A 340 0.05 16.44 -21.17
CA GLU A 340 0.16 17.73 -21.86
C GLU A 340 -1.20 18.27 -22.32
N GLU A 341 -2.14 17.38 -22.64
CA GLU A 341 -3.52 17.73 -23.00
C GLU A 341 -4.37 17.94 -21.74
N LYS A 342 -4.36 19.16 -21.19
CA LYS A 342 -5.08 19.52 -19.95
C LYS A 342 -6.56 19.10 -19.94
N GLU A 343 -7.23 19.09 -21.09
CA GLU A 343 -8.64 18.68 -21.21
C GLU A 343 -8.83 17.19 -20.88
N LYS A 344 -7.95 16.31 -21.35
CA LYS A 344 -8.04 14.87 -21.07
C LYS A 344 -7.76 14.53 -19.61
N ILE A 345 -6.85 15.25 -18.96
CA ILE A 345 -6.62 15.13 -17.51
C ILE A 345 -7.85 15.61 -16.75
N TYR A 346 -8.41 16.74 -17.16
CA TYR A 346 -9.62 17.30 -16.53
C TYR A 346 -10.80 16.32 -16.62
N ASP A 347 -11.01 15.66 -17.76
CA ASP A 347 -12.03 14.64 -17.92
C ASP A 347 -11.77 13.42 -17.03
N LEU A 348 -10.51 13.00 -16.87
CA LEU A 348 -10.11 11.93 -15.97
C LEU A 348 -10.30 12.34 -14.51
N GLU A 349 -9.91 13.56 -14.15
CA GLU A 349 -10.11 14.12 -12.81
C GLU A 349 -11.59 14.22 -12.47
N ILE A 350 -12.42 14.76 -13.35
CA ILE A 350 -13.88 14.81 -13.16
C ILE A 350 -14.46 13.40 -13.02
N PHE A 351 -14.03 12.47 -13.87
CA PHE A 351 -14.47 11.09 -13.80
C PHE A 351 -14.14 10.46 -12.44
N LEU A 352 -12.90 10.64 -11.96
CA LEU A 352 -12.44 10.14 -10.67
C LEU A 352 -13.18 10.82 -9.50
N ILE A 353 -13.32 12.15 -9.55
CA ILE A 353 -14.05 12.94 -8.53
C ILE A 353 -15.52 12.51 -8.47
N ASN A 354 -16.21 12.42 -9.61
CA ASN A 354 -17.60 12.02 -9.66
C ASN A 354 -17.80 10.61 -9.12
N MET A 355 -16.91 9.69 -9.48
CA MET A 355 -16.95 8.31 -9.03
C MET A 355 -16.76 8.19 -7.51
N ILE A 356 -15.83 8.95 -6.94
CA ILE A 356 -15.57 8.99 -5.50
C ILE A 356 -16.73 9.69 -4.79
N THR A 357 -17.23 10.79 -5.34
CA THR A 357 -18.35 11.58 -4.78
C THR A 357 -19.66 10.79 -4.76
N ASP A 358 -19.96 10.04 -5.81
CA ASP A 358 -21.14 9.17 -5.89
C ASP A 358 -21.09 8.04 -4.86
N ASN A 359 -19.89 7.50 -4.57
CA ASN A 359 -19.73 6.48 -3.55
C ASN A 359 -19.81 7.05 -2.13
N ILE A 360 -19.29 8.26 -1.89
CA ILE A 360 -19.45 8.97 -0.61
C ILE A 360 -20.92 9.31 -0.39
N ARG A 361 -21.66 9.75 -1.41
CA ARG A 361 -23.12 10.00 -1.32
C ARG A 361 -23.88 8.73 -0.99
N SER A 362 -23.65 7.63 -1.71
CA SER A 362 -24.33 6.36 -1.44
C SER A 362 -23.96 5.78 -0.08
N PHE A 363 -22.75 5.98 0.43
CA PHE A 363 -22.34 5.59 1.77
C PHE A 363 -23.03 6.46 2.84
N ASN A 364 -23.10 7.77 2.64
CA ASN A 364 -23.79 8.69 3.54
C ASN A 364 -25.32 8.48 3.54
N GLU A 365 -25.91 8.16 2.39
CA GLU A 365 -27.32 7.76 2.27
C GLU A 365 -27.58 6.45 2.99
N TYR A 366 -26.71 5.44 2.81
CA TYR A 366 -26.76 4.18 3.56
C TYR A 366 -26.68 4.39 5.07
N LEU A 367 -25.81 5.28 5.55
CA LEU A 367 -25.70 5.63 6.97
C LEU A 367 -26.95 6.34 7.46
N LYS A 368 -27.55 7.25 6.68
CA LYS A 368 -28.80 7.94 7.03
C LYS A 368 -29.97 6.98 7.16
N ILE A 369 -30.14 6.05 6.22
CA ILE A 369 -31.22 5.06 6.24
C ILE A 369 -31.11 4.15 7.48
N ASN A 370 -29.91 3.73 7.86
CA ASN A 370 -29.69 2.82 8.99
C ASN A 370 -29.61 3.51 10.37
N ILE A 371 -29.59 4.85 10.42
CA ILE A 371 -29.62 5.62 11.67
C ILE A 371 -31.06 6.06 12.04
N VAL A 372 -31.92 6.21 11.05
CA VAL A 372 -33.32 6.66 11.25
C VAL A 372 -34.28 5.51 11.61
N GLU A 373 -33.88 4.24 11.34
CA GLU A 373 -34.71 3.07 11.68
C GLU A 373 -34.34 2.39 13.02
N LYS A 374 -33.62 3.08 13.90
CA LYS A 374 -33.32 2.68 15.29
C LYS A 374 -33.57 3.83 16.24
#